data_44a9212632df2d366e3787a2a6da802d
#
_entry.id   44a9212632df2d366e3787a2a6da802d
#
_cell.length_a   1.000
_cell.length_b   1.000
_cell.length_c   1.000
_cell.angle_alpha   90.00
_cell.angle_beta   90.00
_cell.angle_gamma   90.00
#
_symmetry.space_group_name_H-M   'P 1'
#
loop_
_entity.id
_entity.type
_entity.pdbx_description
1 polymer ?
#
loop_
_entity_poly.entity_id
_entity_poly.type
_entity_poly.pdbx_seq_one_letter_code
_entity_poly.pdbx_strand_id
1 'polypeptide(L)'
;MSRILSISYDKALLRTRELMLSREGFEMISAVGFSAAIDACKKGQFDLVIMGHSIPAADKTAIITQLRAMCDTPVLALRRPNEEPLKSAEYNFDSGDPQSFLSYVKEITNHKGRSAK
;
A
#
# COMPACT_ATOMS: atom_id res chain seq x y z
N MET A 1 12.63 -1.00 11.33
CA MET A 1 12.11 -1.74 10.17
C MET A 1 10.71 -1.24 9.87
N SER A 2 10.45 -0.92 8.62
CA SER A 2 9.13 -0.40 8.24
C SER A 2 8.11 -1.51 8.12
N ARG A 3 6.90 -1.23 8.57
CA ARG A 3 5.79 -2.17 8.56
C ARG A 3 4.77 -1.70 7.53
N ILE A 4 4.43 -2.58 6.59
CA ILE A 4 3.60 -2.24 5.45
C ILE A 4 2.34 -3.10 5.38
N LEU A 5 1.19 -2.45 5.22
CA LEU A 5 -0.07 -3.14 4.95
C LEU A 5 -0.29 -3.15 3.45
N SER A 6 -0.37 -4.34 2.87
CA SER A 6 -0.59 -4.51 1.43
C SER A 6 -2.00 -5.04 1.19
N ILE A 7 -2.78 -4.33 0.40
CA ILE A 7 -4.19 -4.64 0.15
C ILE A 7 -4.39 -4.96 -1.32
N SER A 8 -5.10 -6.03 -1.61
CA SER A 8 -5.43 -6.41 -2.99
C SER A 8 -6.70 -7.26 -2.99
N TYR A 9 -7.33 -7.35 -4.17
CA TYR A 9 -8.43 -8.29 -4.39
C TYR A 9 -7.93 -9.57 -5.05
N ASP A 10 -6.66 -9.59 -5.47
CA ASP A 10 -6.02 -10.74 -6.12
C ASP A 10 -4.95 -11.32 -5.21
N LYS A 11 -5.18 -12.54 -4.75
CA LYS A 11 -4.27 -13.22 -3.81
C LYS A 11 -2.89 -13.46 -4.40
N ALA A 12 -2.81 -13.78 -5.68
CA ALA A 12 -1.53 -14.08 -6.32
C ALA A 12 -0.66 -12.83 -6.40
N LEU A 13 -1.25 -11.70 -6.78
CA LEU A 13 -0.53 -10.43 -6.81
C LEU A 13 -0.08 -10.02 -5.42
N LEU A 14 -0.94 -10.24 -4.43
CA LEU A 14 -0.65 -9.89 -3.04
C LEU A 14 0.53 -10.69 -2.51
N ARG A 15 0.55 -12.00 -2.80
CA ARG A 15 1.64 -12.86 -2.36
C ARG A 15 2.97 -12.49 -3.03
N THR A 16 2.94 -12.20 -4.33
CA THR A 16 4.14 -11.77 -5.04
C THR A 16 4.73 -10.51 -4.42
N ARG A 17 3.87 -9.55 -4.12
CA ARG A 17 4.28 -8.28 -3.50
C ARG A 17 4.85 -8.52 -2.11
N GLU A 18 4.20 -9.37 -1.34
CA GLU A 18 4.67 -9.72 0.00
C GLU A 18 6.08 -10.31 -0.05
N LEU A 19 6.31 -11.26 -0.95
CA LEU A 19 7.63 -11.87 -1.09
C LEU A 19 8.70 -10.86 -1.50
N MET A 20 8.38 -10.01 -2.45
CA MET A 20 9.32 -9.00 -2.93
C MET A 20 9.74 -8.06 -1.82
N LEU A 21 8.79 -7.53 -1.08
CA LEU A 21 9.07 -6.54 -0.05
C LEU A 21 9.67 -7.16 1.19
N SER A 22 9.26 -8.38 1.54
CA SER A 22 9.86 -9.10 2.67
C SER A 22 11.35 -9.32 2.47
N ARG A 23 11.76 -9.60 1.24
CA ARG A 23 13.17 -9.79 0.91
C ARG A 23 13.99 -8.53 1.11
N GLU A 24 13.33 -7.37 1.04
CA GLU A 24 14.00 -6.08 1.26
C GLU A 24 14.00 -5.66 2.72
N GLY A 25 13.51 -6.51 3.61
CA GLY A 25 13.54 -6.26 5.04
C GLY A 25 12.29 -5.61 5.60
N PHE A 26 11.25 -5.41 4.80
CA PHE A 26 10.00 -4.86 5.30
C PHE A 26 9.17 -5.92 6.01
N GLU A 27 8.51 -5.53 7.08
CA GLU A 27 7.53 -6.39 7.74
C GLU A 27 6.20 -6.24 7.02
N MET A 28 5.70 -7.35 6.46
CA MET A 28 4.52 -7.30 5.60
C MET A 28 3.30 -7.90 6.25
N ILE A 29 2.18 -7.19 6.17
CA ILE A 29 0.86 -7.71 6.49
C ILE A 29 0.03 -7.61 5.22
N SER A 30 -0.56 -8.72 4.82
CA SER A 30 -1.35 -8.78 3.58
C SER A 30 -2.83 -8.91 3.92
N ALA A 31 -3.66 -8.17 3.19
CA ALA A 31 -5.11 -8.20 3.38
C ALA A 31 -5.81 -8.35 2.04
N VAL A 32 -6.68 -9.34 1.93
CA VAL A 32 -7.50 -9.56 0.73
C VAL A 32 -8.89 -8.98 1.01
N GLY A 33 -9.25 -7.95 0.26
CA GLY A 33 -10.59 -7.36 0.35
C GLY A 33 -10.72 -6.26 1.39
N PHE A 34 -11.89 -5.65 1.39
CA PHE A 34 -12.21 -4.48 2.20
C PHE A 34 -12.16 -4.79 3.70
N SER A 35 -12.90 -5.82 4.12
CA SER A 35 -13.02 -6.15 5.55
C SER A 35 -11.69 -6.50 6.18
N ALA A 36 -10.86 -7.29 5.46
CA ALA A 36 -9.55 -7.68 5.97
C ALA A 36 -8.64 -6.47 6.12
N ALA A 37 -8.72 -5.52 5.18
CA ALA A 37 -7.92 -4.30 5.24
C ALA A 37 -8.28 -3.48 6.48
N ILE A 38 -9.56 -3.30 6.73
CA ILE A 38 -10.04 -2.53 7.87
C ILE A 38 -9.65 -3.21 9.19
N ASP A 39 -9.82 -4.53 9.27
CA ASP A 39 -9.42 -5.30 10.45
C ASP A 39 -7.94 -5.16 10.74
N ALA A 40 -7.10 -5.26 9.71
CA ALA A 40 -5.67 -5.12 9.88
C ALA A 40 -5.30 -3.75 10.43
N CYS A 41 -5.94 -2.71 9.91
CA CYS A 41 -5.69 -1.35 10.36
C CYS A 41 -6.10 -1.14 11.82
N LYS A 42 -7.17 -1.78 12.26
CA LYS A 42 -7.61 -1.71 13.66
C LYS A 42 -6.62 -2.37 14.62
N LYS A 43 -5.95 -3.41 14.16
CA LYS A 43 -5.10 -4.24 15.03
C LYS A 43 -3.65 -3.82 15.08
N GLY A 44 -3.20 -2.99 14.16
CA GLY A 44 -1.80 -2.64 14.08
C GLY A 44 -1.54 -1.25 13.60
N GLN A 45 -0.26 -0.87 13.64
CA GLN A 45 0.20 0.40 13.10
C GLN A 45 1.12 0.11 11.93
N PHE A 46 1.03 0.93 10.91
CA PHE A 46 1.79 0.74 9.68
C PHE A 46 2.48 2.03 9.26
N ASP A 47 3.61 1.88 8.60
CA ASP A 47 4.35 3.03 8.04
C ASP A 47 3.86 3.39 6.65
N LEU A 48 3.26 2.42 5.96
CA LEU A 48 2.76 2.61 4.61
C LEU A 48 1.64 1.61 4.33
N VAL A 49 0.62 2.06 3.59
CA VAL A 49 -0.42 1.19 3.06
C VAL A 49 -0.28 1.16 1.55
N ILE A 50 -0.21 -0.03 0.97
CA ILE A 50 -0.15 -0.19 -0.49
C ILE A 50 -1.47 -0.76 -0.98
N MET A 51 -2.09 -0.08 -1.94
CA MET A 51 -3.34 -0.53 -2.55
C MET A 51 -3.06 -1.01 -3.96
N GLY A 52 -3.37 -2.27 -4.22
CA GLY A 52 -3.07 -2.92 -5.48
C GLY A 52 -3.93 -2.41 -6.63
N HIS A 53 -3.43 -2.57 -7.85
CA HIS A 53 -4.13 -2.12 -9.05
C HIS A 53 -5.36 -2.97 -9.40
N SER A 54 -5.53 -4.13 -8.76
CA SER A 54 -6.73 -4.96 -8.95
C SER A 54 -7.96 -4.38 -8.27
N ILE A 55 -7.77 -3.40 -7.37
CA ILE A 55 -8.88 -2.76 -6.67
C ILE A 55 -9.44 -1.64 -7.55
N PRO A 56 -10.76 -1.62 -7.84
CA PRO A 56 -11.34 -0.52 -8.60
C PRO A 56 -11.19 0.82 -7.88
N ALA A 57 -11.10 1.91 -8.63
CA ALA A 57 -10.87 3.25 -8.06
C ALA A 57 -11.92 3.64 -7.01
N ALA A 58 -13.18 3.32 -7.25
CA ALA A 58 -14.24 3.63 -6.29
C ALA A 58 -14.02 2.91 -4.97
N ASP A 59 -13.60 1.65 -5.02
CA ASP A 59 -13.32 0.87 -3.82
C ASP A 59 -12.07 1.37 -3.12
N LYS A 60 -11.04 1.77 -3.87
CA LYS A 60 -9.83 2.38 -3.29
C LYS A 60 -10.20 3.60 -2.46
N THR A 61 -11.03 4.47 -3.02
CA THR A 61 -11.46 5.68 -2.32
C THR A 61 -12.23 5.33 -1.04
N ALA A 62 -13.14 4.36 -1.12
CA ALA A 62 -13.91 3.94 0.05
C ALA A 62 -13.01 3.37 1.15
N ILE A 63 -12.03 2.55 0.77
CA ILE A 63 -11.09 1.97 1.73
C ILE A 63 -10.27 3.07 2.39
N ILE A 64 -9.74 4.00 1.59
CA ILE A 64 -8.92 5.10 2.11
C ILE A 64 -9.72 5.94 3.10
N THR A 65 -10.98 6.24 2.79
CA THR A 65 -11.84 7.00 3.68
C THR A 65 -11.96 6.32 5.04
N GLN A 66 -12.16 5.00 5.04
CA GLN A 66 -12.24 4.24 6.29
C GLN A 66 -10.90 4.23 7.03
N LEU A 67 -9.79 4.06 6.30
CA LEU A 67 -8.47 4.04 6.91
C LEU A 67 -8.14 5.38 7.57
N ARG A 68 -8.51 6.48 6.94
CA ARG A 68 -8.26 7.82 7.51
C ARG A 68 -8.97 8.04 8.83
N ALA A 69 -10.11 7.38 9.02
CA ALA A 69 -10.84 7.50 10.28
C ALA A 69 -10.16 6.76 11.43
N MET A 70 -9.28 5.80 11.11
CA MET A 70 -8.66 4.94 12.11
C MET A 70 -7.16 5.14 12.27
N CYS A 71 -6.48 5.55 11.23
CA CYS A 71 -5.03 5.70 11.27
C CYS A 71 -4.57 6.79 10.30
N ASP A 72 -3.39 7.33 10.58
CA ASP A 72 -2.82 8.43 9.80
C ASP A 72 -1.64 7.93 8.97
N THR A 73 -1.82 6.81 8.33
CA THR A 73 -0.77 6.17 7.54
C THR A 73 -0.85 6.62 6.09
N PRO A 74 0.28 6.98 5.47
CA PRO A 74 0.27 7.34 4.05
C PRO A 74 -0.08 6.15 3.18
N VAL A 75 -0.74 6.42 2.06
CA VAL A 75 -1.22 5.41 1.13
C VAL A 75 -0.53 5.55 -0.21
N LEU A 76 0.01 4.44 -0.71
CA LEU A 76 0.53 4.32 -2.07
C LEU A 76 -0.49 3.54 -2.90
N ALA A 77 -1.07 4.19 -3.89
CA ALA A 77 -2.01 3.54 -4.79
C ALA A 77 -1.29 3.10 -6.06
N LEU A 78 -1.35 1.81 -6.36
CA LEU A 78 -0.84 1.28 -7.61
C LEU A 78 -1.94 1.42 -8.66
N ARG A 79 -1.59 1.89 -9.83
CA ARG A 79 -2.56 2.11 -10.90
C ARG A 79 -2.14 1.40 -12.17
N ARG A 80 -3.13 1.09 -12.99
CA ARG A 80 -2.88 0.54 -14.32
C ARG A 80 -2.48 1.66 -15.27
N PRO A 81 -1.79 1.34 -16.37
CA PRO A 81 -1.59 2.33 -17.43
C PRO A 81 -2.95 2.90 -17.85
N ASN A 82 -3.02 4.17 -18.10
CA ASN A 82 -4.23 4.89 -18.51
C ASN A 82 -5.24 5.12 -17.40
N GLU A 83 -4.96 4.66 -16.18
CA GLU A 83 -5.81 4.95 -15.03
C GLU A 83 -5.34 6.28 -14.41
N GLU A 84 -6.29 7.11 -14.02
CA GLU A 84 -5.97 8.39 -13.40
C GLU A 84 -5.36 8.21 -12.02
N PRO A 85 -4.42 9.08 -11.61
CA PRO A 85 -3.92 9.04 -10.24
C PRO A 85 -5.04 9.24 -9.23
N LEU A 86 -4.96 8.53 -8.12
CA LEU A 86 -5.97 8.61 -7.07
C LEU A 86 -5.65 9.79 -6.16
N LYS A 87 -6.53 10.78 -6.14
CA LYS A 87 -6.29 12.03 -5.41
C LYS A 87 -6.25 11.85 -3.89
N SER A 88 -6.94 10.85 -3.37
CA SER A 88 -6.97 10.61 -1.94
C SER A 88 -5.74 9.88 -1.41
N ALA A 89 -4.88 9.37 -2.27
CA ALA A 89 -3.63 8.72 -1.88
C ALA A 89 -2.49 9.72 -1.88
N GLU A 90 -1.56 9.60 -0.94
CA GLU A 90 -0.37 10.43 -0.90
C GLU A 90 0.56 10.15 -2.07
N TYR A 91 0.60 8.89 -2.51
CA TYR A 91 1.49 8.46 -3.57
C TYR A 91 0.74 7.65 -4.61
N ASN A 92 1.13 7.79 -5.85
CA ASN A 92 0.59 7.00 -6.96
C ASN A 92 1.75 6.45 -7.78
N PHE A 93 1.65 5.21 -8.22
CA PHE A 93 2.71 4.58 -9.00
C PHE A 93 2.14 3.65 -10.07
N ASP A 94 2.69 3.72 -11.26
CA ASP A 94 2.34 2.80 -12.35
C ASP A 94 2.87 1.41 -12.04
N SER A 95 2.01 0.42 -12.08
CA SER A 95 2.39 -0.95 -11.79
C SER A 95 3.02 -1.59 -13.02
N GLY A 96 4.28 -1.31 -13.26
CA GLY A 96 4.97 -1.87 -14.43
C GLY A 96 6.19 -2.66 -14.04
N ASP A 97 7.23 -1.96 -13.70
CA ASP A 97 8.53 -2.56 -13.44
C ASP A 97 8.72 -2.88 -11.95
N PRO A 98 8.96 -4.17 -11.59
CA PRO A 98 9.16 -4.54 -10.19
C PRO A 98 10.32 -3.81 -9.51
N GLN A 99 11.42 -3.58 -10.22
CA GLN A 99 12.56 -2.89 -9.64
C GLN A 99 12.24 -1.43 -9.34
N SER A 100 11.55 -0.76 -10.23
CA SER A 100 11.13 0.62 -10.00
C SER A 100 10.18 0.72 -8.83
N PHE A 101 9.29 -0.26 -8.69
CA PHE A 101 8.37 -0.33 -7.55
C PHE A 101 9.12 -0.46 -6.24
N LEU A 102 10.08 -1.39 -6.16
CA LEU A 102 10.87 -1.58 -4.95
C LEU A 102 11.65 -0.32 -4.59
N SER A 103 12.26 0.32 -5.58
CA SER A 103 13.00 1.56 -5.36
C SER A 103 12.11 2.66 -4.82
N TYR A 104 10.91 2.76 -5.35
CA TYR A 104 9.96 3.79 -4.94
C TYR A 104 9.50 3.56 -3.50
N VAL A 105 9.19 2.32 -3.14
CA VAL A 105 8.78 1.99 -1.77
C VAL A 105 9.91 2.30 -0.78
N LYS A 106 11.14 1.97 -1.13
CA LYS A 106 12.30 2.27 -0.29
C LYS A 106 12.47 3.78 -0.12
N GLU A 107 12.29 4.54 -1.18
CA GLU A 107 12.41 5.99 -1.13
C GLU A 107 11.36 6.59 -0.21
N ILE A 108 10.10 6.18 -0.36
CA ILE A 108 9.01 6.67 0.46
C ILE A 108 9.26 6.37 1.94
N THR A 109 9.63 5.15 2.26
CA THR A 109 9.82 4.74 3.66
C THR A 109 11.04 5.39 4.28
N ASN A 110 12.11 5.56 3.53
CA ASN A 110 13.29 6.29 4.00
C ASN A 110 12.97 7.76 4.25
N HIS A 111 12.26 8.38 3.33
CA HIS A 111 11.88 9.78 3.45
C HIS A 111 10.99 9.98 4.67
N LYS A 112 10.03 9.11 4.87
CA LYS A 112 9.16 9.15 6.05
C LYS A 112 9.97 9.00 7.32
N GLY A 113 10.93 8.08 7.34
CA GLY A 113 11.81 7.88 8.49
C GLY A 113 12.61 9.13 8.83
N ARG A 114 13.09 9.84 7.83
CA ARG A 114 13.81 11.10 8.04
C ARG A 114 12.88 12.18 8.58
N SER A 115 11.66 12.23 8.06
CA SER A 115 10.69 13.22 8.52
C SER A 115 10.33 13.05 9.98
N ALA A 116 10.38 11.84 10.46
CA ALA A 116 10.07 11.53 11.86
C ALA A 116 11.14 12.04 12.82
N LYS A 117 12.27 12.41 12.30
CA LYS A 117 13.35 12.98 13.10
C LYS A 117 13.21 14.47 13.21
#